data_1ed5019b5e5be4430bfb74eb709af4b5
#
_entry.id   1ed5019b5e5be4430bfb74eb709af4b5
#
_cell.length_a   1.000
_cell.length_b   1.000
_cell.length_c   1.000
_cell.angle_alpha   90.00
_cell.angle_beta   90.00
_cell.angle_gamma   90.00
#
_symmetry.space_group_name_H-M   'P 1'
#
loop_
_entity.id
_entity.type
_entity.pdbx_description
1 polymer ?
#
loop_
_entity_poly.entity_id
_entity_poly.type
_entity_poly.pdbx_seq_one_letter_code
_entity_poly.pdbx_strand_id
1 'polypeptide(L)'
;NIQNQANAQISNNTFTILGKDKDNVRLYRADASNLVPTLIGRPYDVVGSGNDSADEVIVEFIEKLEREKLKNIDPVEGIEALIYATHRASVRNQGVGGTPVIYVIGKEGAFLVSEARSQLADNMVRGYRREFLDRDVLKMLLQETIYGEKEVDDIEDQMFEAAKKGREFVRYLTSKKS
;
A
#
# COMPACT_ATOMS: atom_id res chain seq x y z
N ASN A 1 -30.89 -8.43 20.80
CA ASN A 1 -30.34 -7.60 21.86
C ASN A 1 -29.21 -6.75 21.25
N ILE A 2 -29.52 -5.49 20.90
CA ILE A 2 -28.66 -4.56 20.14
C ILE A 2 -27.30 -4.38 20.83
N GLN A 3 -27.28 -4.38 22.15
CA GLN A 3 -26.06 -4.17 22.95
C GLN A 3 -25.08 -5.35 22.84
N ASN A 4 -25.60 -6.58 22.72
CA ASN A 4 -24.76 -7.76 22.51
C ASN A 4 -24.21 -7.82 21.07
N GLN A 5 -24.95 -7.32 20.08
CA GLN A 5 -24.48 -7.22 18.71
C GLN A 5 -23.42 -6.11 18.55
N ALA A 6 -23.61 -4.96 19.20
CA ALA A 6 -22.61 -3.89 19.20
C ALA A 6 -21.30 -4.33 19.90
N ASN A 7 -21.39 -5.01 21.04
CA ASN A 7 -20.22 -5.54 21.74
C ASN A 7 -19.52 -6.65 20.93
N ALA A 8 -20.26 -7.50 20.23
CA ALA A 8 -19.69 -8.53 19.34
C ALA A 8 -18.96 -7.90 18.12
N GLN A 9 -19.47 -6.79 17.59
CA GLN A 9 -18.81 -6.06 16.51
C GLN A 9 -17.52 -5.36 16.97
N ILE A 10 -17.51 -4.80 18.18
CA ILE A 10 -16.32 -4.16 18.76
C ILE A 10 -15.25 -5.20 19.07
N SER A 11 -15.63 -6.40 19.55
CA SER A 11 -14.68 -7.46 19.92
C SER A 11 -13.91 -8.09 18.78
N ASN A 12 -14.33 -7.88 17.52
CA ASN A 12 -13.68 -8.47 16.34
C ASN A 12 -12.77 -7.50 15.57
N ASN A 13 -12.55 -6.28 16.07
CA ASN A 13 -11.66 -5.35 15.42
C ASN A 13 -10.21 -5.60 15.85
N THR A 14 -9.34 -5.72 14.87
CA THR A 14 -7.89 -5.80 15.05
C THR A 14 -7.25 -4.51 14.53
N PHE A 15 -6.29 -3.99 15.28
CA PHE A 15 -5.58 -2.75 14.95
C PHE A 15 -4.09 -3.04 14.82
N THR A 16 -3.48 -2.46 13.80
CA THR A 16 -2.03 -2.36 13.72
C THR A 16 -1.61 -0.98 14.20
N ILE A 17 -0.66 -0.95 15.12
CA ILE A 17 -0.09 0.27 15.70
C ILE A 17 1.35 0.36 15.26
N LEU A 18 1.70 1.43 14.55
CA LEU A 18 3.06 1.74 14.19
C LEU A 18 3.60 2.79 15.16
N GLY A 19 4.66 2.45 15.88
CA GLY A 19 5.34 3.34 16.80
C GLY A 19 6.78 3.59 16.37
N LYS A 20 7.25 4.85 16.48
CA LYS A 20 8.65 5.21 16.29
C LYS A 20 9.23 5.69 17.62
N ASP A 21 10.29 5.03 18.07
CA ASP A 21 11.09 5.42 19.24
C ASP A 21 12.53 5.68 18.78
N LYS A 22 12.92 6.95 18.74
CA LYS A 22 14.22 7.43 18.20
C LYS A 22 14.48 6.85 16.80
N ASP A 23 15.37 5.87 16.69
CA ASP A 23 15.77 5.24 15.43
C ASP A 23 15.06 3.91 15.15
N ASN A 24 14.20 3.46 16.07
CA ASN A 24 13.49 2.18 15.93
C ASN A 24 12.03 2.39 15.56
N VAL A 25 11.59 1.71 14.51
CA VAL A 25 10.17 1.57 14.16
C VAL A 25 9.69 0.21 14.65
N ARG A 26 8.57 0.17 15.35
CA ARG A 26 7.98 -1.05 15.89
C ARG A 26 6.53 -1.17 15.48
N LEU A 27 6.14 -2.39 15.12
CA LEU A 27 4.77 -2.74 14.82
C LEU A 27 4.17 -3.52 15.99
N TYR A 28 2.97 -3.14 16.38
CA TYR A 28 2.18 -3.84 17.38
C TYR A 28 0.82 -4.18 16.80
N ARG A 29 0.27 -5.32 17.22
CA ARG A 29 -1.11 -5.70 16.97
C ARG A 29 -1.89 -5.65 18.27
N ALA A 30 -3.08 -5.06 18.24
CA ALA A 30 -4.01 -5.07 19.34
C ALA A 30 -5.39 -5.48 18.85
N ASP A 31 -6.06 -6.35 19.59
CA ASP A 31 -7.45 -6.71 19.34
C ASP A 31 -8.37 -5.89 20.29
N ALA A 32 -9.51 -5.47 19.80
CA ALA A 32 -10.46 -4.68 20.59
C ALA A 32 -11.00 -5.44 21.81
N SER A 33 -10.99 -6.78 21.78
CA SER A 33 -11.35 -7.65 22.90
C SER A 33 -10.29 -7.71 24.00
N ASN A 34 -9.02 -7.48 23.64
CA ASN A 34 -7.88 -7.51 24.54
C ASN A 34 -6.93 -6.38 24.14
N LEU A 35 -7.10 -5.21 24.75
CA LEU A 35 -6.37 -3.97 24.43
C LEU A 35 -4.86 -4.03 24.76
N VAL A 36 -4.31 -5.22 24.97
CA VAL A 36 -2.87 -5.41 25.19
C VAL A 36 -2.13 -5.51 23.85
N PRO A 37 -1.32 -4.51 23.49
CA PRO A 37 -0.56 -4.56 22.25
C PRO A 37 0.49 -5.66 22.28
N THR A 38 0.51 -6.49 21.23
CA THR A 38 1.53 -7.53 21.04
C THR A 38 2.53 -7.07 19.99
N LEU A 39 3.84 -7.13 20.32
CA LEU A 39 4.91 -6.80 19.38
C LEU A 39 4.92 -7.79 18.21
N ILE A 40 4.95 -7.26 16.99
CA ILE A 40 5.05 -8.07 15.78
C ILE A 40 6.52 -8.26 15.45
N GLY A 41 6.95 -9.52 15.38
CA GLY A 41 8.35 -9.90 15.10
C GLY A 41 8.74 -9.89 13.63
N ARG A 42 7.80 -9.53 12.71
CA ARG A 42 8.03 -9.45 11.27
C ARG A 42 8.01 -7.98 10.79
N PRO A 43 8.64 -7.66 9.64
CA PRO A 43 8.78 -6.27 9.17
C PRO A 43 7.48 -5.66 8.63
N TYR A 44 6.37 -6.37 8.65
CA TYR A 44 5.06 -5.93 8.15
C TYR A 44 3.92 -6.50 8.98
N ASP A 45 2.74 -5.94 8.81
CA ASP A 45 1.48 -6.46 9.31
C ASP A 45 0.35 -6.25 8.31
N VAL A 46 -0.61 -7.17 8.29
CA VAL A 46 -1.80 -7.10 7.45
C VAL A 46 -3.01 -7.44 8.29
N VAL A 47 -4.00 -6.56 8.30
CA VAL A 47 -5.25 -6.73 9.06
C VAL A 47 -6.45 -6.37 8.20
N GLY A 48 -7.61 -6.94 8.51
CA GLY A 48 -8.87 -6.67 7.82
C GLY A 48 -9.35 -7.83 6.94
N SER A 49 -10.47 -7.64 6.26
CA SER A 49 -11.15 -8.70 5.47
C SER A 49 -10.36 -9.20 4.26
N GLY A 50 -9.41 -8.42 3.78
CA GLY A 50 -8.53 -8.78 2.65
C GLY A 50 -7.16 -9.31 3.05
N ASN A 51 -6.94 -9.61 4.35
CA ASN A 51 -5.61 -9.95 4.89
C ASN A 51 -4.92 -11.09 4.16
N ASP A 52 -5.59 -12.19 3.88
CA ASP A 52 -4.99 -13.38 3.26
C ASP A 52 -4.43 -13.06 1.86
N SER A 53 -5.20 -12.31 1.07
CA SER A 53 -4.78 -11.91 -0.28
C SER A 53 -3.65 -10.89 -0.29
N ALA A 54 -3.62 -9.99 0.69
CA ALA A 54 -2.56 -9.01 0.84
C ALA A 54 -1.28 -9.64 1.43
N ASP A 55 -1.41 -10.52 2.43
CA ASP A 55 -0.29 -11.24 3.05
C ASP A 55 0.46 -12.10 2.01
N GLU A 56 -0.27 -12.82 1.13
CA GLU A 56 0.32 -13.58 0.01
C GLU A 56 1.28 -12.73 -0.83
N VAL A 57 0.89 -11.50 -1.18
CA VAL A 57 1.71 -10.58 -1.97
C VAL A 57 2.94 -10.11 -1.20
N ILE A 58 2.78 -9.76 0.07
CA ILE A 58 3.89 -9.26 0.88
C ILE A 58 4.88 -10.38 1.19
N VAL A 59 4.41 -11.59 1.47
CA VAL A 59 5.30 -12.77 1.64
C VAL A 59 6.12 -13.00 0.38
N GLU A 60 5.46 -13.05 -0.80
CA GLU A 60 6.16 -13.22 -2.09
C GLU A 60 7.20 -12.12 -2.33
N PHE A 61 6.89 -10.88 -1.98
CA PHE A 61 7.84 -9.77 -2.08
C PHE A 61 9.06 -9.97 -1.18
N ILE A 62 8.84 -10.33 0.09
CA ILE A 62 9.91 -10.53 1.09
C ILE A 62 10.78 -11.74 0.75
N GLU A 63 10.19 -12.83 0.28
CA GLU A 63 10.93 -14.04 -0.13
C GLU A 63 11.88 -13.79 -1.30
N LYS A 64 11.54 -12.85 -2.19
CA LYS A 64 12.40 -12.43 -3.31
C LYS A 64 13.55 -11.51 -2.88
N LEU A 65 13.47 -10.94 -1.69
CA LEU A 65 14.53 -10.09 -1.17
C LEU A 65 15.64 -10.94 -0.56
N GLU A 66 16.89 -10.65 -0.91
CA GLU A 66 18.06 -11.20 -0.21
C GLU A 66 18.01 -10.76 1.26
N ARG A 67 18.47 -11.64 2.17
CA ARG A 67 18.43 -11.38 3.63
C ARG A 67 19.08 -10.06 4.04
N GLU A 68 20.09 -9.61 3.32
CA GLU A 68 20.75 -8.32 3.58
C GLU A 68 19.89 -7.13 3.17
N LYS A 69 19.06 -7.27 2.14
CA LYS A 69 18.13 -6.24 1.69
C LYS A 69 16.92 -6.11 2.61
N LEU A 70 16.54 -7.15 3.36
CA LEU A 70 15.44 -7.06 4.33
C LEU A 70 15.67 -6.00 5.42
N LYS A 71 16.92 -5.66 5.73
CA LYS A 71 17.26 -4.62 6.71
C LYS A 71 17.17 -3.20 6.13
N ASN A 72 17.24 -3.09 4.81
CA ASN A 72 17.27 -1.81 4.10
C ASN A 72 16.41 -1.92 2.81
N ILE A 73 15.12 -2.24 2.97
CA ILE A 73 14.18 -2.25 1.85
C ILE A 73 14.10 -0.82 1.30
N ASP A 74 14.26 -0.68 -0.01
CA ASP A 74 14.00 0.60 -0.68
C ASP A 74 12.55 1.03 -0.40
N PRO A 75 12.32 2.21 0.19
CA PRO A 75 10.97 2.66 0.54
C PRO A 75 10.00 2.62 -0.63
N VAL A 76 10.46 2.93 -1.84
CA VAL A 76 9.62 2.90 -3.05
C VAL A 76 9.21 1.48 -3.41
N GLU A 77 10.11 0.50 -3.28
CA GLU A 77 9.78 -0.91 -3.51
C GLU A 77 8.80 -1.44 -2.44
N GLY A 78 8.97 -1.02 -1.19
CA GLY A 78 8.04 -1.33 -0.12
C GLY A 78 6.65 -0.76 -0.38
N ILE A 79 6.56 0.51 -0.80
CA ILE A 79 5.28 1.16 -1.15
C ILE A 79 4.62 0.48 -2.34
N GLU A 80 5.37 0.14 -3.40
CA GLU A 80 4.86 -0.63 -4.53
C GLU A 80 4.22 -1.95 -4.08
N ALA A 81 4.92 -2.70 -3.23
CA ALA A 81 4.42 -3.98 -2.72
C ALA A 81 3.14 -3.80 -1.91
N LEU A 82 3.05 -2.78 -1.04
CA LEU A 82 1.88 -2.48 -0.24
C LEU A 82 0.67 -2.03 -1.10
N ILE A 83 0.88 -1.18 -2.10
CA ILE A 83 -0.17 -0.79 -3.05
C ILE A 83 -0.68 -2.02 -3.80
N TYR A 84 0.23 -2.87 -4.30
CA TYR A 84 -0.18 -4.07 -5.01
C TYR A 84 -0.92 -5.07 -4.10
N ALA A 85 -0.49 -5.24 -2.85
CA ALA A 85 -1.18 -6.06 -1.86
C ALA A 85 -2.61 -5.56 -1.62
N THR A 86 -2.80 -4.24 -1.44
CA THR A 86 -4.12 -3.61 -1.29
C THR A 86 -4.99 -3.84 -2.53
N HIS A 87 -4.42 -3.67 -3.73
CA HIS A 87 -5.13 -3.95 -4.97
C HIS A 87 -5.54 -5.43 -5.09
N ARG A 88 -4.68 -6.38 -4.74
CA ARG A 88 -5.01 -7.82 -4.74
C ARG A 88 -6.13 -8.13 -3.75
N ALA A 89 -6.10 -7.53 -2.57
CA ALA A 89 -7.17 -7.66 -1.58
C ALA A 89 -8.50 -7.14 -2.12
N SER A 90 -8.52 -5.97 -2.79
CA SER A 90 -9.73 -5.38 -3.36
C SER A 90 -10.35 -6.21 -4.50
N VAL A 91 -9.54 -6.91 -5.28
CA VAL A 91 -10.03 -7.77 -6.37
C VAL A 91 -10.67 -9.06 -5.84
N ARG A 92 -10.17 -9.60 -4.73
CA ARG A 92 -10.61 -10.89 -4.18
C ARG A 92 -11.69 -10.76 -3.09
N ASN A 93 -11.84 -9.59 -2.49
CA ASN A 93 -12.73 -9.40 -1.33
C ASN A 93 -13.66 -8.21 -1.55
N GLN A 94 -14.96 -8.46 -1.55
CA GLN A 94 -16.00 -7.44 -1.82
C GLN A 94 -16.02 -6.28 -0.80
N GLY A 95 -15.50 -6.47 0.39
CA GLY A 95 -15.44 -5.43 1.43
C GLY A 95 -14.19 -4.55 1.38
N VAL A 96 -13.29 -4.78 0.42
CA VAL A 96 -12.04 -4.02 0.27
C VAL A 96 -12.09 -3.25 -1.04
N GLY A 97 -11.89 -1.94 -0.98
CA GLY A 97 -11.90 -1.09 -2.18
C GLY A 97 -11.61 0.37 -1.87
N GLY A 98 -11.73 1.19 -2.90
CA GLY A 98 -11.41 2.62 -2.84
C GLY A 98 -9.94 2.92 -3.17
N THR A 99 -9.58 4.21 -3.10
CA THR A 99 -8.21 4.68 -3.26
C THR A 99 -7.38 4.29 -2.03
N PRO A 100 -6.17 3.74 -2.21
CA PRO A 100 -5.28 3.48 -1.08
C PRO A 100 -4.99 4.78 -0.30
N VAL A 101 -5.01 4.70 1.02
CA VAL A 101 -4.54 5.80 1.87
C VAL A 101 -3.11 5.48 2.29
N ILE A 102 -2.16 6.33 1.91
CA ILE A 102 -0.73 6.10 2.11
C ILE A 102 -0.21 7.07 3.16
N TYR A 103 0.26 6.52 4.28
CA TYR A 103 1.03 7.23 5.29
C TYR A 103 2.49 6.80 5.24
N VAL A 104 3.38 7.77 5.23
CA VAL A 104 4.83 7.53 5.30
C VAL A 104 5.36 8.07 6.62
N ILE A 105 6.11 7.22 7.34
CA ILE A 105 6.78 7.60 8.58
C ILE A 105 8.28 7.49 8.36
N GLY A 106 8.95 8.65 8.28
CA GLY A 106 10.37 8.77 8.06
C GLY A 106 11.13 9.28 9.29
N LYS A 107 12.41 9.59 9.10
CA LYS A 107 13.26 10.17 10.16
C LYS A 107 12.76 11.55 10.61
N GLU A 108 12.27 12.35 9.69
CA GLU A 108 11.85 13.73 9.91
C GLU A 108 10.38 13.87 10.34
N GLY A 109 9.65 12.76 10.43
CA GLY A 109 8.25 12.77 10.85
C GLY A 109 7.37 11.86 10.03
N ALA A 110 6.08 12.12 10.09
CA ALA A 110 5.05 11.39 9.33
C ALA A 110 4.29 12.36 8.44
N PHE A 111 3.94 11.91 7.23
CA PHE A 111 3.07 12.65 6.34
C PHE A 111 2.07 11.74 5.63
N LEU A 112 0.93 12.32 5.30
CA LEU A 112 -0.12 11.69 4.50
C LEU A 112 0.11 12.07 3.03
N VAL A 113 0.20 11.08 2.17
CA VAL A 113 0.19 11.30 0.72
C VAL A 113 -1.22 11.73 0.31
N SER A 114 -1.34 12.79 -0.50
CA SER A 114 -2.66 13.27 -0.93
C SER A 114 -3.44 12.19 -1.70
N GLU A 115 -4.76 12.28 -1.70
CA GLU A 115 -5.61 11.30 -2.39
C GLU A 115 -5.28 11.21 -3.89
N ALA A 116 -5.06 12.36 -4.55
CA ALA A 116 -4.70 12.38 -5.96
C ALA A 116 -3.37 11.66 -6.25
N ARG A 117 -2.34 11.89 -5.41
CA ARG A 117 -1.05 11.19 -5.52
C ARG A 117 -1.18 9.71 -5.20
N SER A 118 -1.98 9.34 -4.21
CA SER A 118 -2.25 7.94 -3.86
C SER A 118 -2.95 7.20 -5.00
N GLN A 119 -3.93 7.84 -5.64
CA GLN A 119 -4.61 7.31 -6.82
C GLN A 119 -3.67 7.15 -8.01
N LEU A 120 -2.80 8.13 -8.24
CA LEU A 120 -1.80 8.07 -9.32
C LEU A 120 -0.80 6.94 -9.06
N ALA A 121 -0.32 6.76 -7.83
CA ALA A 121 0.55 5.66 -7.44
C ALA A 121 -0.12 4.28 -7.67
N ASP A 122 -1.42 4.12 -7.32
CA ASP A 122 -2.17 2.90 -7.62
C ASP A 122 -2.26 2.65 -9.13
N ASN A 123 -2.55 3.68 -9.92
CA ASN A 123 -2.58 3.57 -11.39
C ASN A 123 -1.23 3.12 -11.98
N MET A 124 -0.12 3.66 -11.47
CA MET A 124 1.22 3.28 -11.89
C MET A 124 1.54 1.82 -11.59
N VAL A 125 1.28 1.38 -10.35
CA VAL A 125 1.52 -0.02 -9.94
C VAL A 125 0.67 -0.98 -10.77
N ARG A 126 -0.60 -0.65 -11.01
CA ARG A 126 -1.49 -1.43 -11.87
C ARG A 126 -1.01 -1.46 -13.32
N GLY A 127 -0.54 -0.32 -13.83
CA GLY A 127 0.04 -0.21 -15.17
C GLY A 127 1.28 -1.08 -15.35
N TYR A 128 2.16 -1.06 -14.37
CA TYR A 128 3.34 -1.92 -14.35
C TYR A 128 2.97 -3.42 -14.33
N ARG A 129 2.03 -3.83 -13.48
CA ARG A 129 1.57 -5.23 -13.38
C ARG A 129 0.85 -5.74 -14.65
N ARG A 130 0.49 -4.85 -15.55
CA ARG A 130 -0.09 -5.13 -16.87
C ARG A 130 0.90 -4.87 -18.02
N GLU A 131 2.18 -4.68 -17.70
CA GLU A 131 3.25 -4.46 -18.67
C GLU A 131 3.10 -3.18 -19.53
N PHE A 132 2.30 -2.21 -19.05
CA PHE A 132 2.21 -0.89 -19.67
C PHE A 132 3.40 0.00 -19.32
N LEU A 133 4.00 -0.19 -18.15
CA LEU A 133 5.16 0.55 -17.67
C LEU A 133 6.34 -0.40 -17.42
N ASP A 134 7.55 0.10 -17.65
CA ASP A 134 8.77 -0.60 -17.27
C ASP A 134 9.11 -0.38 -15.79
N ARG A 135 9.93 -1.27 -15.23
CA ARG A 135 10.34 -1.24 -13.81
C ARG A 135 11.01 0.07 -13.42
N ASP A 136 11.96 0.53 -14.24
CA ASP A 136 12.73 1.75 -13.95
C ASP A 136 11.84 2.99 -14.02
N VAL A 137 10.92 3.03 -14.99
CA VAL A 137 9.91 4.09 -15.13
C VAL A 137 8.99 4.10 -13.93
N LEU A 138 8.46 2.94 -13.52
CA LEU A 138 7.62 2.84 -12.32
C LEU A 138 8.35 3.39 -11.09
N LYS A 139 9.60 2.96 -10.87
CA LYS A 139 10.37 3.36 -9.69
C LYS A 139 10.59 4.87 -9.65
N MET A 140 10.99 5.46 -10.78
CA MET A 140 11.19 6.90 -10.93
C MET A 140 9.89 7.68 -10.65
N LEU A 141 8.79 7.28 -11.27
CA LEU A 141 7.50 7.96 -11.13
C LEU A 141 6.92 7.80 -9.73
N LEU A 142 7.02 6.63 -9.10
CA LEU A 142 6.59 6.42 -7.71
C LEU A 142 7.40 7.28 -6.73
N GLN A 143 8.72 7.36 -6.92
CA GLN A 143 9.57 8.23 -6.11
C GLN A 143 9.10 9.69 -6.19
N GLU A 144 8.83 10.19 -7.38
CA GLU A 144 8.34 11.55 -7.58
C GLU A 144 6.91 11.73 -7.02
N THR A 145 6.03 10.74 -7.21
CA THR A 145 4.66 10.82 -6.72
C THR A 145 4.58 10.85 -5.20
N ILE A 146 5.42 10.11 -4.50
CA ILE A 146 5.37 9.98 -3.04
C ILE A 146 6.19 11.08 -2.34
N TYR A 147 7.37 11.39 -2.85
CA TYR A 147 8.35 12.25 -2.18
C TYR A 147 8.69 13.53 -2.94
N GLY A 148 8.29 13.64 -4.21
CA GLY A 148 8.62 14.78 -5.05
C GLY A 148 7.65 15.95 -4.88
N GLU A 149 8.01 17.07 -5.51
CA GLU A 149 7.26 18.33 -5.45
C GLU A 149 6.48 18.63 -6.75
N LYS A 150 6.68 17.83 -7.83
CA LYS A 150 5.98 18.05 -9.10
C LYS A 150 4.46 17.99 -8.93
N GLU A 151 3.76 18.75 -9.75
CA GLU A 151 2.30 18.67 -9.80
C GLU A 151 1.82 17.29 -10.28
N VAL A 152 0.65 16.88 -9.80
CA VAL A 152 0.09 15.55 -10.10
C VAL A 152 -0.12 15.37 -11.59
N ASP A 153 -0.62 16.41 -12.27
CA ASP A 153 -0.91 16.38 -13.70
C ASP A 153 0.37 16.19 -14.53
N ASP A 154 1.47 16.84 -14.14
CA ASP A 154 2.77 16.70 -14.81
C ASP A 154 3.32 15.27 -14.66
N ILE A 155 3.10 14.62 -13.52
CA ILE A 155 3.53 13.24 -13.28
C ILE A 155 2.63 12.27 -14.07
N GLU A 156 1.32 12.54 -14.13
CA GLU A 156 0.37 11.74 -14.91
C GLU A 156 0.69 11.79 -16.40
N ASP A 157 0.99 12.97 -16.93
CA ASP A 157 1.43 13.13 -18.32
C ASP A 157 2.71 12.32 -18.60
N GLN A 158 3.73 12.40 -17.73
CA GLN A 158 4.95 11.59 -17.86
C GLN A 158 4.65 10.09 -17.80
N MET A 159 3.71 9.65 -16.99
CA MET A 159 3.28 8.24 -16.93
C MET A 159 2.69 7.79 -18.27
N PHE A 160 1.84 8.60 -18.90
CA PHE A 160 1.23 8.25 -20.18
C PHE A 160 2.23 8.33 -21.34
N GLU A 161 3.15 9.28 -21.33
CA GLU A 161 4.23 9.39 -22.33
C GLU A 161 5.17 8.18 -22.28
N ALA A 162 5.49 7.70 -21.08
CA ALA A 162 6.37 6.54 -20.89
C ALA A 162 5.66 5.19 -21.12
N ALA A 163 4.34 5.17 -21.25
CA ALA A 163 3.58 3.93 -21.38
C ALA A 163 3.77 3.28 -22.76
N LYS A 164 4.11 1.99 -22.77
CA LYS A 164 4.35 1.18 -24.00
C LYS A 164 3.14 1.11 -24.94
N LYS A 165 1.94 1.24 -24.43
CA LYS A 165 0.68 1.14 -25.18
C LYS A 165 -0.32 2.17 -24.66
N GLY A 166 0.01 3.45 -24.77
CA GLY A 166 -0.70 4.53 -24.10
C GLY A 166 -2.22 4.48 -24.26
N ARG A 167 -2.76 4.23 -25.48
CA ARG A 167 -4.22 4.15 -25.69
C ARG A 167 -4.87 2.96 -24.95
N GLU A 168 -4.21 1.81 -24.90
CA GLU A 168 -4.70 0.64 -24.19
C GLU A 168 -4.64 0.87 -22.68
N PHE A 169 -3.59 1.53 -22.21
CA PHE A 169 -3.44 1.87 -20.80
C PHE A 169 -4.54 2.83 -20.33
N VAL A 170 -4.81 3.91 -21.07
CA VAL A 170 -5.92 4.81 -20.77
C VAL A 170 -7.25 4.05 -20.69
N ARG A 171 -7.56 3.21 -21.67
CA ARG A 171 -8.77 2.37 -21.64
C ARG A 171 -8.84 1.47 -20.42
N TYR A 172 -7.72 0.85 -20.03
CA TYR A 172 -7.64 0.00 -18.85
C TYR A 172 -7.97 0.76 -17.56
N LEU A 173 -7.43 1.98 -17.40
CA LEU A 173 -7.70 2.80 -16.22
C LEU A 173 -9.14 3.30 -16.17
N THR A 174 -9.72 3.68 -17.31
CA THR A 174 -11.10 4.21 -17.39
C THR A 174 -12.16 3.13 -17.28
N SER A 175 -11.91 1.91 -17.75
CA SER A 175 -12.89 0.80 -17.71
C SER A 175 -13.24 0.30 -16.31
N LYS A 176 -12.49 0.67 -15.28
CA LYS A 176 -12.69 0.26 -13.88
C LYS A 176 -13.32 1.34 -13.00
N LYS A 177 -13.69 2.49 -13.55
CA LYS A 177 -14.42 3.54 -12.83
C LYS A 177 -15.95 3.31 -12.83
N SER A 178 -16.41 2.14 -13.33
CA SER A 178 -17.85 1.78 -13.39
C SER A 178 -18.20 0.83 -12.28
#